data_282bf94d912562776cd79122f39c9e45
#
_entry.id   282bf94d912562776cd79122f39c9e45
#
_cell.length_a   1.000
_cell.length_b   1.000
_cell.length_c   1.000
_cell.angle_alpha   90.00
_cell.angle_beta   90.00
_cell.angle_gamma   90.00
#
_symmetry.space_group_name_H-M   'P 1'
#
loop_
_entity.id
_entity.type
_entity.pdbx_description
1 polymer ?
#
loop_
_entity_poly.entity_id
_entity_poly.type
_entity_poly.pdbx_seq_one_letter_code
_entity_poly.pdbx_strand_id
1 'polypeptide(L)'
;AKIADGLGRLNEAPLFIDEGSALNSYELRARARRLHRSTEGGLGLIVVDYIQLMSALGGQQGENRATEISEISRSLKSLAKELNVPVVALSQLNRNVDSRPDKRPQMSDLRESGAIEQDADVIMFIYRDEVYNPDSPDKGIAEIILAKQRSGPIGTVKLTFVGEFTRFENYANPGYESPGY
;
A
#
# COMPACT_ATOMS: atom_id res chain seq x y z
N ALA A 1 -0.65 -32.40 2.41
CA ALA A 1 -0.12 -31.96 3.70
C ALA A 1 0.15 -30.45 3.74
N LYS A 2 0.99 -29.85 2.86
CA LYS A 2 1.36 -28.41 2.93
C LYS A 2 0.18 -27.45 2.71
N ILE A 3 -0.76 -27.77 1.79
CA ILE A 3 -1.94 -26.94 1.52
C ILE A 3 -2.90 -26.95 2.72
N ALA A 4 -3.14 -28.12 3.31
CA ALA A 4 -4.01 -28.24 4.48
C ALA A 4 -3.45 -27.50 5.71
N ASP A 5 -2.14 -27.55 5.92
CA ASP A 5 -1.45 -26.80 6.95
C ASP A 5 -1.56 -25.27 6.72
N GLY A 6 -1.34 -24.83 5.49
CA GLY A 6 -1.50 -23.43 5.11
C GLY A 6 -2.92 -22.91 5.32
N LEU A 7 -3.94 -23.69 4.95
CA LEU A 7 -5.35 -23.37 5.19
C LEU A 7 -5.69 -23.32 6.68
N GLY A 8 -5.16 -24.26 7.48
CA GLY A 8 -5.33 -24.23 8.93
C GLY A 8 -4.82 -22.95 9.56
N ARG A 9 -3.60 -22.54 9.20
CA ARG A 9 -3.00 -21.28 9.67
C ARG A 9 -3.78 -20.04 9.25
N LEU A 10 -4.32 -20.02 8.03
CA LEU A 10 -5.16 -18.90 7.55
C LEU A 10 -6.49 -18.83 8.31
N ASN A 11 -7.12 -19.97 8.58
CA ASN A 11 -8.38 -19.99 9.33
C ASN A 11 -8.23 -19.55 10.79
N GLU A 12 -7.07 -19.74 11.38
CA GLU A 12 -6.76 -19.31 12.75
C GLU A 12 -6.26 -17.86 12.81
N ALA A 13 -5.83 -17.30 11.68
CA ALA A 13 -5.33 -15.93 11.64
C ALA A 13 -6.49 -14.92 11.81
N PRO A 14 -6.31 -13.85 12.59
CA PRO A 14 -7.31 -12.77 12.72
C PRO A 14 -7.30 -11.89 11.46
N LEU A 15 -7.56 -12.49 10.31
CA LEU A 15 -7.62 -11.87 9.00
C LEU A 15 -9.06 -11.79 8.52
N PHE A 16 -9.55 -10.59 8.28
CA PHE A 16 -10.88 -10.32 7.77
C PHE A 16 -10.79 -9.75 6.36
N ILE A 17 -11.46 -10.38 5.40
CA ILE A 17 -11.48 -9.95 4.00
C ILE A 17 -12.88 -9.47 3.67
N ASP A 18 -12.99 -8.24 3.18
CA ASP A 18 -14.23 -7.66 2.67
C ASP A 18 -14.12 -7.54 1.15
N GLU A 19 -14.90 -8.34 0.44
CA GLU A 19 -14.92 -8.38 -1.04
C GLU A 19 -15.97 -7.42 -1.64
N GLY A 20 -16.51 -6.50 -0.84
CA GLY A 20 -17.50 -5.52 -1.28
C GLY A 20 -16.96 -4.64 -2.41
N SER A 21 -17.63 -4.65 -3.56
CA SER A 21 -17.30 -3.75 -4.67
C SER A 21 -17.79 -2.33 -4.40
N ALA A 22 -17.02 -1.33 -4.84
CA ALA A 22 -17.38 0.10 -4.79
C ALA A 22 -17.69 0.62 -3.37
N LEU A 23 -16.93 0.16 -2.38
CA LEU A 23 -17.05 0.61 -0.99
C LEU A 23 -16.78 2.12 -0.89
N ASN A 24 -17.70 2.88 -0.33
CA ASN A 24 -17.45 4.28 -0.04
C ASN A 24 -16.79 4.47 1.34
N SER A 25 -16.26 5.66 1.58
CA SER A 25 -15.52 5.96 2.81
C SER A 25 -16.39 5.85 4.08
N TYR A 26 -17.69 6.10 3.97
CA TYR A 26 -18.63 5.97 5.09
C TYR A 26 -18.89 4.52 5.45
N GLU A 27 -19.14 3.67 4.45
CA GLU A 27 -19.33 2.23 4.66
C GLU A 27 -18.06 1.57 5.21
N LEU A 28 -16.89 1.89 4.65
CA LEU A 28 -15.61 1.43 5.18
C LEU A 28 -15.48 1.76 6.66
N ARG A 29 -15.74 3.01 7.02
CA ARG A 29 -15.68 3.47 8.42
C ARG A 29 -16.64 2.72 9.32
N ALA A 30 -17.90 2.51 8.88
CA ALA A 30 -18.91 1.78 9.64
C ALA A 30 -18.52 0.31 9.87
N ARG A 31 -18.02 -0.36 8.81
CA ARG A 31 -17.57 -1.75 8.87
C ARG A 31 -16.31 -1.89 9.75
N ALA A 32 -15.32 -1.02 9.57
CA ALA A 32 -14.10 -1.01 10.37
C ALA A 32 -14.38 -0.80 11.86
N ARG A 33 -15.26 0.15 12.21
CA ARG A 33 -15.70 0.38 13.60
C ARG A 33 -16.37 -0.83 14.22
N ARG A 34 -17.27 -1.48 13.46
CA ARG A 34 -17.97 -2.68 13.94
C ARG A 34 -16.98 -3.78 14.22
N LEU A 35 -16.10 -4.05 13.27
CA LEU A 35 -15.12 -5.11 13.37
C LEU A 35 -14.10 -4.83 14.49
N HIS A 36 -13.63 -3.59 14.61
CA HIS A 36 -12.72 -3.18 15.67
C HIS A 36 -13.31 -3.42 17.07
N ARG A 37 -14.62 -3.16 17.26
CA ARG A 37 -15.30 -3.40 18.53
C ARG A 37 -15.55 -4.87 18.84
N SER A 38 -15.76 -5.70 17.80
CA SER A 38 -16.06 -7.13 17.97
C SER A 38 -14.80 -8.00 18.04
N THR A 39 -13.63 -7.45 17.71
CA THR A 39 -12.34 -8.15 17.75
C THR A 39 -11.68 -7.90 19.10
N GLU A 40 -11.27 -8.94 19.78
CA GLU A 40 -10.50 -8.83 21.02
C GLU A 40 -9.19 -8.10 20.76
N GLY A 41 -8.90 -7.05 21.52
CA GLY A 41 -7.76 -6.16 21.31
C GLY A 41 -7.92 -5.19 20.13
N GLY A 42 -9.03 -5.22 19.38
CA GLY A 42 -9.29 -4.38 18.22
C GLY A 42 -8.55 -4.81 16.96
N LEU A 43 -8.67 -4.00 15.91
CA LEU A 43 -7.90 -4.18 14.66
C LEU A 43 -6.47 -3.67 14.83
N GLY A 44 -5.49 -4.40 14.30
CA GLY A 44 -4.08 -3.99 14.27
C GLY A 44 -3.67 -3.25 12.99
N LEU A 45 -4.39 -3.49 11.89
CA LEU A 45 -4.11 -2.89 10.58
C LEU A 45 -5.37 -2.90 9.72
N ILE A 46 -5.53 -1.86 8.90
CA ILE A 46 -6.53 -1.82 7.83
C ILE A 46 -5.80 -1.67 6.49
N VAL A 47 -6.12 -2.51 5.52
CA VAL A 47 -5.56 -2.43 4.16
C VAL A 47 -6.69 -2.15 3.17
N VAL A 48 -6.49 -1.19 2.28
CA VAL A 48 -7.41 -0.83 1.19
C VAL A 48 -6.73 -1.11 -0.15
N ASP A 49 -7.22 -2.08 -0.90
CA ASP A 49 -6.72 -2.46 -2.22
C ASP A 49 -7.81 -2.24 -3.28
N TYR A 50 -7.75 -1.17 -4.01
CA TYR A 50 -6.96 0.07 -3.96
C TYR A 50 -7.90 1.29 -4.00
N ILE A 51 -7.43 2.47 -3.63
CA ILE A 51 -8.27 3.65 -3.40
C ILE A 51 -9.10 4.08 -4.61
N GLN A 52 -8.64 3.80 -5.82
CA GLN A 52 -9.37 4.13 -7.05
C GLN A 52 -10.63 3.28 -7.27
N LEU A 53 -10.80 2.17 -6.54
CA LEU A 53 -12.05 1.40 -6.53
C LEU A 53 -13.08 1.96 -5.55
N MET A 54 -12.66 2.81 -4.63
CA MET A 54 -13.59 3.47 -3.71
C MET A 54 -14.41 4.52 -4.44
N SER A 55 -15.65 4.71 -3.99
CA SER A 55 -16.55 5.75 -4.47
C SER A 55 -16.70 6.87 -3.45
N ALA A 56 -16.99 8.10 -3.92
CA ALA A 56 -17.37 9.20 -3.05
C ALA A 56 -18.80 9.06 -2.53
N LEU A 57 -19.11 9.73 -1.44
CA LEU A 57 -20.47 9.89 -0.94
C LEU A 57 -21.30 10.68 -1.95
N GLY A 58 -22.34 10.07 -2.54
CA GLY A 58 -23.31 10.79 -3.36
C GLY A 58 -23.40 10.39 -4.82
N GLY A 59 -22.59 9.46 -5.32
CA GLY A 59 -22.85 8.74 -6.58
C GLY A 59 -22.88 9.56 -7.88
N GLN A 60 -22.45 10.81 -7.89
CA GLN A 60 -22.24 11.56 -9.14
C GLN A 60 -20.87 11.21 -9.70
N GLN A 61 -20.82 10.13 -10.46
CA GLN A 61 -19.66 9.83 -11.30
C GLN A 61 -19.50 10.95 -12.32
N GLY A 62 -18.42 11.73 -12.20
CA GLY A 62 -17.96 12.50 -13.34
C GLY A 62 -17.45 13.93 -13.11
N GLU A 63 -17.70 14.61 -12.00
CA GLU A 63 -17.35 16.03 -11.98
C GLU A 63 -15.95 16.37 -11.47
N ASN A 64 -15.33 15.61 -10.63
CA ASN A 64 -13.90 15.79 -10.31
C ASN A 64 -13.30 14.63 -9.55
N ARG A 65 -12.69 13.68 -10.23
CA ARG A 65 -12.02 12.53 -9.62
C ARG A 65 -10.95 12.94 -8.58
N ALA A 66 -10.30 14.06 -8.80
CA ALA A 66 -9.32 14.59 -7.85
C ALA A 66 -9.95 14.99 -6.51
N THR A 67 -11.13 15.61 -6.56
CA THR A 67 -11.89 15.95 -5.35
C THR A 67 -12.32 14.68 -4.59
N GLU A 68 -12.82 13.69 -5.32
CA GLU A 68 -13.25 12.42 -4.77
C GLU A 68 -12.09 11.68 -4.05
N ILE A 69 -10.94 11.57 -4.69
CA ILE A 69 -9.73 11.00 -4.08
C ILE A 69 -9.29 11.80 -2.85
N SER A 70 -9.44 13.12 -2.89
CA SER A 70 -9.12 13.99 -1.75
C SER A 70 -10.03 13.74 -0.54
N GLU A 71 -11.31 13.49 -0.77
CA GLU A 71 -12.27 13.14 0.29
C GLU A 71 -11.97 11.76 0.87
N ILE A 72 -11.69 10.79 0.00
CA ILE A 72 -11.30 9.44 0.42
C ILE A 72 -10.03 9.50 1.28
N SER A 73 -8.99 10.19 0.83
CA SER A 73 -7.72 10.34 1.55
C SER A 73 -7.93 10.90 2.96
N ARG A 74 -8.66 12.01 3.07
CA ARG A 74 -9.00 12.61 4.38
C ARG A 74 -9.80 11.69 5.27
N SER A 75 -10.73 10.93 4.69
CA SER A 75 -11.55 9.96 5.42
C SER A 75 -10.72 8.81 5.98
N LEU A 76 -9.78 8.26 5.18
CA LEU A 76 -8.86 7.22 5.62
C LEU A 76 -7.94 7.72 6.75
N LYS A 77 -7.44 8.94 6.63
CA LYS A 77 -6.64 9.57 7.70
C LYS A 77 -7.45 9.75 9.00
N SER A 78 -8.71 10.17 8.86
CA SER A 78 -9.62 10.32 9.99
C SER A 78 -9.91 8.98 10.66
N LEU A 79 -10.14 7.92 9.87
CA LEU A 79 -10.37 6.56 10.35
C LEU A 79 -9.17 6.01 11.13
N ALA A 80 -7.96 6.19 10.59
CA ALA A 80 -6.73 5.77 11.25
C ALA A 80 -6.57 6.41 12.63
N LYS A 81 -6.85 7.72 12.74
CA LYS A 81 -6.79 8.45 14.02
C LYS A 81 -7.89 8.01 14.98
N GLU A 82 -9.10 7.82 14.48
CA GLU A 82 -10.25 7.46 15.30
C GLU A 82 -10.09 6.10 15.97
N LEU A 83 -9.64 5.11 15.22
CA LEU A 83 -9.45 3.74 15.72
C LEU A 83 -8.07 3.53 16.35
N ASN A 84 -7.16 4.50 16.20
CA ASN A 84 -5.74 4.37 16.55
C ASN A 84 -5.09 3.15 15.89
N VAL A 85 -5.37 2.96 14.59
CA VAL A 85 -4.93 1.81 13.78
C VAL A 85 -4.27 2.34 12.50
N PRO A 86 -3.10 1.82 12.10
CA PRO A 86 -2.52 2.17 10.81
C PRO A 86 -3.45 1.76 9.67
N VAL A 87 -3.57 2.63 8.67
CA VAL A 87 -4.29 2.36 7.43
C VAL A 87 -3.29 2.40 6.28
N VAL A 88 -3.14 1.28 5.59
CA VAL A 88 -2.35 1.15 4.36
C VAL A 88 -3.30 1.20 3.17
N ALA A 89 -3.15 2.19 2.31
CA ALA A 89 -3.95 2.33 1.11
C ALA A 89 -3.07 2.13 -0.12
N LEU A 90 -3.42 1.18 -0.96
CA LEU A 90 -2.77 0.98 -2.25
C LEU A 90 -3.30 2.00 -3.25
N SER A 91 -2.43 2.50 -4.09
CA SER A 91 -2.78 3.48 -5.12
C SER A 91 -2.11 3.14 -6.44
N GLN A 92 -2.88 3.17 -7.51
CA GLN A 92 -2.36 3.03 -8.86
C GLN A 92 -1.63 4.30 -9.28
N LEU A 93 -0.50 4.16 -9.95
CA LEU A 93 0.26 5.26 -10.51
C LEU A 93 -0.30 5.71 -11.86
N ASN A 94 0.01 6.95 -12.23
CA ASN A 94 -0.24 7.46 -13.57
C ASN A 94 0.66 6.72 -14.58
N ARG A 95 0.10 6.38 -15.75
CA ARG A 95 0.84 5.73 -16.84
C ARG A 95 1.98 6.59 -17.41
N ASN A 96 2.04 7.87 -17.07
CA ASN A 96 3.13 8.75 -17.52
C ASN A 96 4.51 8.28 -17.03
N VAL A 97 4.58 7.49 -15.95
CA VAL A 97 5.82 6.86 -15.51
C VAL A 97 6.44 5.97 -16.60
N ASP A 98 5.60 5.30 -17.40
CA ASP A 98 6.06 4.39 -18.47
C ASP A 98 6.66 5.12 -19.67
N SER A 99 6.43 6.42 -19.81
CA SER A 99 6.96 7.25 -20.91
C SER A 99 8.31 7.91 -20.59
N ARG A 100 8.72 7.90 -19.32
CA ARG A 100 10.00 8.52 -18.90
C ARG A 100 11.18 7.58 -19.14
N PRO A 101 12.40 8.12 -19.38
CA PRO A 101 13.63 7.31 -19.40
C PRO A 101 13.89 6.62 -18.06
N ASP A 102 13.80 7.35 -16.95
CA ASP A 102 13.81 6.79 -15.60
C ASP A 102 12.38 6.46 -15.18
N LYS A 103 12.10 5.18 -15.03
CA LYS A 103 10.78 4.64 -14.67
C LYS A 103 10.57 4.49 -13.16
N ARG A 104 11.49 4.99 -12.34
CA ARG A 104 11.29 5.04 -10.89
C ARG A 104 10.14 5.96 -10.56
N PRO A 105 9.15 5.48 -9.81
CA PRO A 105 8.00 6.29 -9.41
C PRO A 105 8.40 7.51 -8.58
N GLN A 106 7.66 8.59 -8.77
CA GLN A 106 7.82 9.86 -8.08
C GLN A 106 6.47 10.33 -7.53
N MET A 107 6.50 11.29 -6.62
CA MET A 107 5.28 11.87 -6.03
C MET A 107 4.29 12.39 -7.08
N SER A 108 4.78 12.99 -8.16
CA SER A 108 3.95 13.47 -9.29
C SER A 108 3.23 12.36 -10.07
N ASP A 109 3.62 11.09 -9.87
CA ASP A 109 2.98 9.94 -10.51
C ASP A 109 1.78 9.42 -9.73
N LEU A 110 1.60 9.86 -8.51
CA LEU A 110 0.35 9.65 -7.79
C LEU A 110 -0.75 10.42 -8.51
N ARG A 111 -1.66 9.72 -9.15
CA ARG A 111 -2.71 10.30 -9.97
C ARG A 111 -3.69 11.10 -9.11
N GLU A 112 -3.95 12.36 -9.50
CA GLU A 112 -4.97 13.24 -8.89
C GLU A 112 -4.78 13.54 -7.39
N SER A 113 -3.54 13.64 -6.88
CA SER A 113 -3.21 13.29 -5.51
C SER A 113 -2.51 14.33 -4.65
N GLY A 114 -2.63 15.61 -4.95
CA GLY A 114 -2.12 16.63 -4.01
C GLY A 114 -2.62 16.42 -2.57
N ALA A 115 -3.83 15.89 -2.40
CA ALA A 115 -4.38 15.58 -1.09
C ALA A 115 -3.73 14.34 -0.45
N ILE A 116 -3.51 13.26 -1.22
CA ILE A 116 -2.81 12.07 -0.70
C ILE A 116 -1.42 12.47 -0.20
N GLU A 117 -0.72 13.30 -0.97
CA GLU A 117 0.59 13.81 -0.58
C GLU A 117 0.53 14.57 0.75
N GLN A 118 -0.52 15.35 0.99
CA GLN A 118 -0.68 16.10 2.25
C GLN A 118 -1.10 15.22 3.42
N ASP A 119 -2.04 14.30 3.21
CA ASP A 119 -2.68 13.52 4.28
C ASP A 119 -1.84 12.33 4.74
N ALA A 120 -1.14 11.64 3.83
CA ALA A 120 -0.34 10.47 4.16
C ALA A 120 0.86 10.83 5.06
N ASP A 121 1.13 10.01 6.06
CA ASP A 121 2.31 10.13 6.91
C ASP A 121 3.55 9.54 6.23
N VAL A 122 3.33 8.47 5.47
CA VAL A 122 4.35 7.75 4.71
C VAL A 122 3.84 7.50 3.31
N ILE A 123 4.68 7.70 2.30
CA ILE A 123 4.43 7.31 0.92
C ILE A 123 5.59 6.48 0.46
N MET A 124 5.28 5.27 0.01
CA MET A 124 6.24 4.30 -0.49
C MET A 124 5.88 3.92 -1.92
N PHE A 125 6.89 3.83 -2.78
CA PHE A 125 6.75 3.24 -4.11
C PHE A 125 7.52 1.94 -4.19
N ILE A 126 7.03 1.02 -5.02
CA ILE A 126 7.70 -0.22 -5.35
C ILE A 126 8.22 -0.10 -6.78
N TYR A 127 9.50 -0.37 -6.97
CA TYR A 127 10.12 -0.39 -8.28
C TYR A 127 10.94 -1.67 -8.47
N ARG A 128 10.84 -2.26 -9.65
CA ARG A 128 11.63 -3.42 -10.05
C ARG A 128 12.19 -3.16 -11.45
N ASP A 129 13.50 -2.99 -11.54
CA ASP A 129 14.16 -2.64 -12.81
C ASP A 129 13.97 -3.73 -13.87
N GLU A 130 14.02 -5.00 -13.48
CA GLU A 130 13.85 -6.15 -14.38
C GLU A 130 12.51 -6.16 -15.15
N VAL A 131 11.48 -5.46 -14.66
CA VAL A 131 10.17 -5.35 -15.33
C VAL A 131 10.27 -4.48 -16.58
N TYR A 132 11.13 -3.49 -16.55
CA TYR A 132 11.33 -2.53 -17.65
C TYR A 132 12.58 -2.83 -18.48
N ASN A 133 13.58 -3.46 -17.86
CA ASN A 133 14.87 -3.78 -18.46
C ASN A 133 15.17 -5.28 -18.30
N PRO A 134 14.93 -6.11 -19.33
CA PRO A 134 15.19 -7.56 -19.27
C PRO A 134 16.66 -7.90 -18.99
N ASP A 135 17.58 -7.01 -19.34
CA ASP A 135 19.03 -7.18 -19.15
C ASP A 135 19.53 -6.47 -17.87
N SER A 136 18.61 -6.11 -16.97
CA SER A 136 18.98 -5.46 -15.71
C SER A 136 20.01 -6.24 -14.91
N PRO A 137 21.03 -5.58 -14.35
CA PRO A 137 21.94 -6.20 -13.39
C PRO A 137 21.27 -6.46 -12.04
N ASP A 138 20.14 -5.80 -11.75
CA ASP A 138 19.39 -5.89 -10.50
C ASP A 138 18.20 -6.89 -10.59
N LYS A 139 18.37 -8.01 -11.31
CA LYS A 139 17.34 -9.06 -11.39
C LYS A 139 17.03 -9.63 -10.01
N GLY A 140 15.74 -9.83 -9.72
CA GLY A 140 15.28 -10.31 -8.41
C GLY A 140 15.42 -9.29 -7.29
N ILE A 141 15.66 -8.01 -7.62
CA ILE A 141 15.72 -6.93 -6.65
C ILE A 141 14.50 -6.02 -6.81
N ALA A 142 13.88 -5.67 -5.69
CA ALA A 142 12.87 -4.64 -5.60
C ALA A 142 13.39 -3.47 -4.78
N GLU A 143 13.14 -2.26 -5.24
CA GLU A 143 13.40 -1.04 -4.51
C GLU A 143 12.10 -0.56 -3.83
N ILE A 144 12.14 -0.36 -2.52
CA ILE A 144 11.09 0.34 -1.78
C ILE A 144 11.56 1.78 -1.60
N ILE A 145 10.96 2.68 -2.35
CA ILE A 145 11.32 4.10 -2.37
C ILE A 145 10.41 4.83 -1.38
N LEU A 146 10.98 5.24 -0.24
CA LEU A 146 10.27 6.09 0.73
C LEU A 146 10.34 7.54 0.23
N ALA A 147 9.31 7.98 -0.48
CA ALA A 147 9.25 9.32 -1.04
C ALA A 147 8.74 10.36 -0.05
N LYS A 148 8.00 9.94 0.97
CA LYS A 148 7.57 10.79 2.09
C LYS A 148 7.62 9.99 3.39
N GLN A 149 8.10 10.63 4.44
CA GLN A 149 8.03 10.12 5.81
C GLN A 149 8.04 11.29 6.80
N ARG A 150 6.97 11.42 7.62
CA ARG A 150 6.85 12.54 8.56
C ARG A 150 7.82 12.44 9.74
N SER A 151 8.13 11.25 10.17
CA SER A 151 8.89 11.00 11.40
C SER A 151 10.25 10.34 11.17
N GLY A 152 10.80 10.45 9.95
CA GLY A 152 12.10 9.88 9.62
C GLY A 152 12.61 10.33 8.26
N PRO A 153 13.80 9.87 7.85
CA PRO A 153 14.38 10.21 6.56
C PRO A 153 13.66 9.50 5.41
N ILE A 154 13.63 10.15 4.27
CA ILE A 154 13.29 9.51 2.98
C ILE A 154 14.51 8.73 2.47
N GLY A 155 14.29 7.78 1.57
CA GLY A 155 15.37 6.98 1.00
C GLY A 155 14.86 5.77 0.26
N THR A 156 15.77 4.89 -0.14
CA THR A 156 15.45 3.65 -0.86
C THR A 156 16.01 2.46 -0.11
N VAL A 157 15.16 1.45 0.09
CA VAL A 157 15.53 0.16 0.67
C VAL A 157 15.44 -0.89 -0.42
N LYS A 158 16.51 -1.67 -0.60
CA LYS A 158 16.51 -2.83 -1.49
C LYS A 158 15.99 -4.06 -0.77
N LEU A 159 15.14 -4.83 -1.43
CA LEU A 159 14.63 -6.12 -1.02
C LEU A 159 14.91 -7.14 -2.11
N THR A 160 15.02 -8.41 -1.74
CA THR A 160 14.98 -9.52 -2.70
C THR A 160 13.53 -9.80 -3.07
N PHE A 161 13.24 -9.91 -4.36
CA PHE A 161 11.92 -10.29 -4.85
C PHE A 161 11.97 -11.68 -5.47
N VAL A 162 11.25 -12.63 -4.85
CA VAL A 162 11.10 -14.00 -5.33
C VAL A 162 9.84 -14.08 -6.19
N GLY A 163 9.99 -13.91 -7.50
CA GLY A 163 8.87 -13.79 -8.44
C GLY A 163 7.96 -15.02 -8.49
N GLU A 164 8.52 -16.22 -8.31
CA GLU A 164 7.76 -17.49 -8.27
C GLU A 164 6.68 -17.51 -7.18
N PHE A 165 6.93 -16.83 -6.04
CA PHE A 165 6.02 -16.79 -4.90
C PHE A 165 5.44 -15.38 -4.64
N THR A 166 5.74 -14.41 -5.49
CA THR A 166 5.35 -12.98 -5.30
C THR A 166 5.74 -12.50 -3.90
N ARG A 167 6.94 -12.83 -3.45
CA ARG A 167 7.40 -12.64 -2.08
C ARG A 167 8.59 -11.72 -2.00
N PHE A 168 8.58 -10.82 -1.02
CA PHE A 168 9.72 -10.00 -0.66
C PHE A 168 10.49 -10.65 0.49
N GLU A 169 11.82 -10.59 0.41
CA GLU A 169 12.75 -11.07 1.43
C GLU A 169 13.82 -10.01 1.71
N ASN A 170 14.51 -10.15 2.82
CA ASN A 170 15.61 -9.26 3.14
C ASN A 170 16.71 -9.37 2.07
N TYR A 171 17.17 -8.21 1.61
CA TYR A 171 18.30 -8.16 0.67
C TYR A 171 19.60 -8.39 1.44
N ALA A 172 20.27 -9.51 1.15
CA ALA A 172 21.61 -9.76 1.64
C ALA A 172 22.59 -8.92 0.84
N ASN A 173 23.06 -7.80 1.39
CA ASN A 173 24.13 -7.03 0.76
C ASN A 173 25.43 -7.85 0.79
N PRO A 174 26.02 -8.24 -0.37
CA PRO A 174 27.24 -9.05 -0.41
C PRO A 174 28.45 -8.41 0.27
N GLY A 175 28.38 -7.12 0.62
CA GLY A 175 29.44 -6.38 1.29
C GLY A 175 29.18 -6.07 2.76
N TYR A 176 28.07 -6.57 3.35
CA TYR A 176 27.77 -6.36 4.74
C TYR A 176 28.23 -7.58 5.55
N GLU A 177 29.47 -7.55 6.05
CA GLU A 177 29.88 -8.43 7.14
C GLU A 177 29.11 -8.01 8.39
N SER A 178 28.22 -8.88 8.89
CA SER A 178 27.56 -8.66 10.18
C SER A 178 28.63 -8.45 11.24
N PRO A 179 28.55 -7.37 12.06
CA PRO A 179 29.40 -7.29 13.23
C PRO A 179 29.09 -8.52 14.10
N GLY A 180 30.08 -9.40 14.22
CA GLY A 180 29.95 -10.58 15.05
C GLY A 180 29.62 -10.16 16.49
N TYR A 181 28.54 -10.72 17.01
CA TYR A 181 28.23 -10.68 18.43
C TYR A 181 28.95 -11.82 19.12
#